data_87b2bfa485acdeb9d94ce6f59caa17fe
#
_entry.id   87b2bfa485acdeb9d94ce6f59caa17fe
#
_cell.length_a   1.000
_cell.length_b   1.000
_cell.length_c   1.000
_cell.angle_alpha   90.00
_cell.angle_beta   90.00
_cell.angle_gamma   90.00
#
_symmetry.space_group_name_H-M   'P 1'
#
loop_
_entity.id
_entity.type
_entity.pdbx_description
1 polymer ?
#
loop_
_entity_poly.entity_id
_entity_poly.type
_entity_poly.pdbx_seq_one_letter_code
_entity_poly.pdbx_strand_id
1 'polypeptide(L)'
;MSKPADNSVQMTPMMTQLGIKEAHPDCLLFYRMGDFYELFFDDAKEAAASLDIALTKRGQHLGEDIPMCGVPVHAAETYLSRLIKKGHRV
;
A
#
# COMPACT_ATOMS: atom_id res chain seq x y z
N MET A 1 7.64 28.21 18.05
CA MET A 1 7.49 27.87 17.42
C MET A 1 7.40 27.25 17.32
N SER A 2 7.63 27.08 16.86
CA SER A 2 7.62 26.48 16.28
C SER A 2 7.47 25.81 15.88
N LYS A 3 7.34 25.69 15.44
CA LYS A 3 7.23 24.81 14.78
C LYS A 3 7.97 24.13 14.44
N PRO A 4 8.33 24.03 14.64
CA PRO A 4 9.00 23.39 14.02
C PRO A 4 9.21 22.32 13.71
N ALA A 5 9.23 22.20 14.04
CA ALA A 5 9.78 21.06 13.64
C ALA A 5 9.01 20.29 12.76
N ASP A 6 8.02 20.47 12.93
CA ASP A 6 7.23 19.94 12.09
C ASP A 6 7.56 20.22 10.81
N ASN A 7 8.02 21.16 10.72
CA ASN A 7 8.32 21.68 9.55
C ASN A 7 9.41 21.03 8.92
N SER A 8 10.27 20.52 9.62
CA SER A 8 11.41 19.95 9.00
C SER A 8 11.19 18.51 8.60
N VAL A 9 10.14 17.90 9.05
CA VAL A 9 9.88 16.51 8.72
C VAL A 9 8.65 16.42 7.86
N GLN A 10 8.84 15.98 6.63
CA GLN A 10 7.74 15.73 5.75
C GLN A 10 7.49 14.24 5.66
N MET A 11 6.24 13.87 5.76
CA MET A 11 5.87 12.46 5.61
C MET A 11 5.95 12.09 4.14
N THR A 12 6.79 11.11 3.83
CA THR A 12 6.80 10.54 2.50
C THR A 12 5.56 9.67 2.34
N PRO A 13 5.15 9.37 1.10
CA PRO A 13 4.04 8.43 0.91
C PRO A 13 4.25 7.11 1.62
N MET A 14 5.49 6.62 1.64
CA MET A 14 5.79 5.36 2.33
C MET A 14 5.59 5.48 3.84
N MET A 15 6.02 6.58 4.43
CA MET A 15 5.84 6.79 5.87
C MET A 15 4.37 6.90 6.23
N THR A 16 3.59 7.59 5.39
CA THR A 16 2.16 7.71 5.60
C THR A 16 1.48 6.35 5.51
N GLN A 17 1.86 5.56 4.49
CA GLN A 17 1.32 4.23 4.30
C GLN A 17 1.60 3.33 5.51
N LEU A 18 2.84 3.36 6.01
CA LEU A 18 3.21 2.55 7.16
C LEU A 18 2.44 2.95 8.41
N GLY A 19 2.18 4.24 8.59
CA GLY A 19 1.40 4.74 9.73
C GLY A 19 -0.04 4.25 9.68
N ILE A 20 -0.66 4.29 8.50
CA ILE A 20 -2.01 3.78 8.32
C ILE A 20 -2.05 2.28 8.55
N LYS A 21 -1.06 1.56 8.01
CA LYS A 21 -0.98 0.12 8.16
C LYS A 21 -0.85 -0.29 9.62
N GLU A 22 -0.12 0.49 10.40
CA GLU A 22 0.06 0.22 11.81
C GLU A 22 -1.28 0.27 12.56
N ALA A 23 -2.17 1.17 12.15
CA ALA A 23 -3.50 1.30 12.73
C ALA A 23 -4.45 0.19 12.26
N HIS A 24 -4.16 -0.45 11.12
CA HIS A 24 -5.01 -1.48 10.53
C HIS A 24 -4.17 -2.68 10.08
N PRO A 25 -3.48 -3.35 11.00
CA PRO A 25 -2.51 -4.37 10.63
C PRO A 25 -3.12 -5.62 9.98
N ASP A 26 -4.40 -5.87 10.20
CA ASP A 26 -5.07 -7.04 9.64
C ASP A 26 -5.80 -6.77 8.33
N CYS A 27 -5.65 -5.55 7.79
CA CYS A 27 -6.28 -5.17 6.52
C CYS A 27 -5.23 -5.04 5.44
N LEU A 28 -5.60 -5.40 4.21
CA LEU A 28 -4.79 -5.05 3.05
C LEU A 28 -5.04 -3.56 2.77
N LEU A 29 -3.99 -2.78 2.71
CA LEU A 29 -4.14 -1.34 2.54
C LEU A 29 -3.99 -0.94 1.08
N PHE A 30 -5.06 -0.42 0.51
CA PHE A 30 -5.04 0.20 -0.81
C PHE A 30 -4.70 1.67 -0.63
N TYR A 31 -3.47 2.02 -0.97
CA TYR A 31 -3.00 3.39 -0.78
C TYR A 31 -3.05 4.14 -2.11
N ARG A 32 -3.84 5.23 -2.17
CA ARG A 32 -4.03 5.98 -3.41
C ARG A 32 -2.78 6.74 -3.81
N MET A 33 -2.28 6.46 -5.00
CA MET A 33 -1.14 7.15 -5.58
C MET A 33 -1.49 7.52 -7.02
N GLY A 34 -1.98 8.74 -7.22
CA GLY A 34 -2.39 9.18 -8.55
C GLY A 34 -3.55 8.34 -9.08
N ASP A 35 -3.35 7.71 -10.22
CA ASP A 35 -4.39 6.91 -10.86
C ASP A 35 -4.37 5.44 -10.45
N PHE A 36 -3.57 5.11 -9.46
CA PHE A 36 -3.44 3.74 -8.96
C PHE A 36 -3.66 3.70 -7.47
N TYR A 37 -4.13 2.54 -6.99
CA TYR A 37 -3.97 2.14 -5.61
C TYR A 37 -2.77 1.22 -5.55
N GLU A 38 -1.88 1.48 -4.61
CA GLU A 38 -0.66 0.69 -4.44
C GLU A 38 -0.69 -0.05 -3.11
N LEU A 39 -0.19 -1.28 -3.14
CA LEU A 39 -0.01 -2.08 -1.94
C LEU A 39 1.48 -2.38 -1.81
N PHE A 40 1.95 -2.49 -0.57
CA PHE A 40 3.36 -2.64 -0.28
C PHE A 40 3.62 -3.79 0.69
N PHE A 41 4.86 -4.26 0.67
CA PHE A 41 5.33 -5.29 1.61
C PHE A 41 4.48 -6.55 1.56
N ASP A 42 4.12 -7.10 2.70
CA ASP A 42 3.35 -8.34 2.74
C ASP A 42 1.98 -8.20 2.10
N ASP A 43 1.35 -7.03 2.21
CA ASP A 43 0.07 -6.78 1.55
C ASP A 43 0.20 -6.93 0.04
N ALA A 44 1.31 -6.43 -0.53
CA ALA A 44 1.55 -6.56 -1.96
C ALA A 44 1.69 -8.02 -2.36
N LYS A 45 2.41 -8.80 -1.57
CA LYS A 45 2.61 -10.21 -1.85
C LYS A 45 1.29 -10.97 -1.79
N GLU A 46 0.49 -10.72 -0.77
CA GLU A 46 -0.80 -11.38 -0.63
C GLU A 46 -1.76 -11.00 -1.74
N ALA A 47 -1.86 -9.72 -2.04
CA ALA A 47 -2.77 -9.26 -3.08
C ALA A 47 -2.34 -9.75 -4.46
N ALA A 48 -1.05 -9.70 -4.76
CA ALA A 48 -0.55 -10.16 -6.05
C ALA A 48 -0.87 -11.64 -6.26
N ALA A 49 -0.69 -12.45 -5.22
CA ALA A 49 -0.99 -13.87 -5.30
C ALA A 49 -2.50 -14.12 -5.45
N SER A 50 -3.31 -13.41 -4.65
CA SER A 50 -4.77 -13.60 -4.68
C SER A 50 -5.41 -13.11 -5.98
N LEU A 51 -4.87 -12.05 -6.55
CA LEU A 51 -5.43 -11.44 -7.75
C LEU A 51 -4.75 -11.87 -9.03
N ASP A 52 -3.65 -12.62 -8.90
CA ASP A 52 -2.83 -13.04 -10.04
C ASP A 52 -2.36 -11.84 -10.86
N ILE A 53 -1.86 -10.83 -10.16
CA ILE A 53 -1.27 -9.65 -10.79
C ILE A 53 0.20 -9.56 -10.48
N ALA A 54 0.91 -8.73 -11.24
CA ALA A 54 2.36 -8.64 -11.12
C ALA A 54 2.79 -8.05 -9.79
N LEU A 55 3.77 -8.69 -9.16
CA LEU A 55 4.46 -8.16 -8.01
C LEU A 55 5.73 -7.50 -8.52
N THR A 56 5.90 -6.22 -8.21
CA THR A 56 7.08 -5.48 -8.63
C THR A 56 7.80 -4.94 -7.40
N LYS A 57 8.66 -3.96 -7.58
CA LYS A 57 9.32 -3.31 -6.45
C LYS A 57 9.37 -1.82 -6.69
N ARG A 58 9.41 -1.07 -5.59
CA ARG A 58 9.42 0.37 -5.65
C ARG A 58 10.41 0.91 -4.63
N GLY A 59 11.62 1.22 -5.09
CA GLY A 59 12.65 1.76 -4.23
C GLY A 59 13.08 0.76 -3.16
N GLN A 60 13.67 1.29 -2.10
CA GLN A 60 14.20 0.47 -1.02
C GLN A 60 13.80 1.04 0.34
N HIS A 61 13.70 0.15 1.31
CA HIS A 61 13.46 0.50 2.70
C HIS A 61 14.41 -0.33 3.54
N LEU A 62 15.22 0.35 4.35
CA LEU A 62 16.23 -0.31 5.19
C LEU A 62 17.16 -1.20 4.35
N GLY A 63 17.49 -0.73 3.14
CA GLY A 63 18.44 -1.43 2.27
C GLY A 63 17.86 -2.57 1.46
N GLU A 64 16.56 -2.85 1.61
CA GLU A 64 15.93 -3.93 0.85
C GLU A 64 14.86 -3.39 -0.08
N ASP A 65 14.66 -4.08 -1.20
CA ASP A 65 13.63 -3.70 -2.16
C ASP A 65 12.26 -3.78 -1.52
N ILE A 66 11.42 -2.80 -1.83
CA ILE A 66 10.04 -2.76 -1.34
C ILE A 66 9.16 -3.48 -2.35
N PRO A 67 8.58 -4.63 -2.00
CA PRO A 67 7.62 -5.27 -2.90
C PRO A 67 6.38 -4.40 -3.03
N MET A 68 5.85 -4.32 -4.25
CA MET A 68 4.70 -3.48 -4.54
C MET A 68 3.84 -4.11 -5.63
N CYS A 69 2.54 -3.92 -5.54
CA CYS A 69 1.64 -4.18 -6.66
C CYS A 69 0.67 -3.00 -6.76
N GLY A 70 0.15 -2.80 -7.96
CA GLY A 70 -0.74 -1.66 -8.22
C GLY A 70 -2.01 -2.08 -8.92
N VAL A 71 -3.09 -1.38 -8.59
CA VAL A 71 -4.40 -1.59 -9.17
C VAL A 71 -4.91 -0.26 -9.68
N PRO A 72 -5.29 -0.16 -10.97
CA PRO A 72 -5.85 1.10 -11.47
C PRO A 72 -7.10 1.49 -10.69
N VAL A 73 -7.23 2.77 -10.40
CA VAL A 73 -8.36 3.27 -9.63
C VAL A 73 -9.70 2.89 -10.28
N HIS A 74 -9.77 2.98 -11.60
CA HIS A 74 -11.01 2.68 -12.31
C HIS A 74 -11.41 1.20 -12.27
N ALA A 75 -10.49 0.32 -11.90
CA ALA A 75 -10.76 -1.10 -11.80
C ALA A 75 -10.80 -1.58 -10.35
N ALA A 76 -10.65 -0.67 -9.40
CA ALA A 76 -10.47 -1.05 -7.99
C ALA A 76 -11.63 -1.85 -7.43
N GLU A 77 -12.87 -1.50 -7.77
CA GLU A 77 -14.03 -2.22 -7.25
C GLU A 77 -14.02 -3.70 -7.60
N THR A 78 -13.62 -4.02 -8.82
CA THR A 78 -13.53 -5.41 -9.26
C THR A 78 -12.50 -6.17 -8.43
N TYR A 79 -11.34 -5.58 -8.22
CA TYR A 79 -10.29 -6.23 -7.44
C TYR A 79 -10.64 -6.32 -5.95
N LEU A 80 -11.25 -5.27 -5.41
CA LEU A 80 -11.72 -5.29 -4.02
C LEU A 80 -12.71 -6.43 -3.80
N SER A 81 -13.67 -6.56 -4.70
CA SER A 81 -14.68 -7.61 -4.61
C SER A 81 -14.03 -9.00 -4.59
N ARG A 82 -13.03 -9.20 -5.46
CA ARG A 82 -12.32 -10.48 -5.51
C ARG A 82 -11.56 -10.78 -4.22
N LEU A 83 -10.91 -9.77 -3.65
CA LEU A 83 -10.18 -9.94 -2.40
C LEU A 83 -11.12 -10.24 -1.24
N ILE A 84 -12.23 -9.52 -1.16
CA ILE A 84 -13.21 -9.72 -0.10
C ILE A 84 -13.81 -11.13 -0.18
N LYS A 85 -14.12 -11.59 -1.39
CA LYS A 85 -14.65 -12.94 -1.59
C LYS A 85 -13.66 -14.03 -1.17
N LYS A 86 -12.38 -13.72 -1.19
CA LYS A 86 -11.35 -14.67 -0.75
C LYS A 86 -11.04 -14.54 0.74
N GLY A 87 -11.79 -13.72 1.45
CA GLY A 87 -11.66 -13.61 2.89
C GLY A 87 -10.73 -12.52 3.40
N HIS A 88 -10.21 -11.68 2.50
CA HIS A 88 -9.34 -10.59 2.92
C HIS A 88 -10.15 -9.41 3.44
N ARG A 89 -9.57 -8.69 4.40
CA ARG A 89 -10.06 -7.39 4.82
C ARG A 89 -9.26 -6.33 4.11
N VAL A 90 -9.93 -5.31 3.63
CA VAL A 90 -9.28 -4.27 2.83
C VAL A 90 -9.61 -2.89 3.36
#